data_600e076dd4da523a58c0371e9e925451
#
_entry.id   600e076dd4da523a58c0371e9e925451
#
_cell.length_a   1.000
_cell.length_b   1.000
_cell.length_c   1.000
_cell.angle_alpha   90.00
_cell.angle_beta   90.00
_cell.angle_gamma   90.00
#
_symmetry.space_group_name_H-M   'P 1'
#
loop_
_entity.id
_entity.type
_entity.pdbx_description
1 polymer ?
#
loop_
_entity_poly.entity_id
_entity_poly.type
_entity_poly.pdbx_seq_one_letter_code
_entity_poly.pdbx_strand_id
1 'polypeptide(L)'
;LSYADMIFGTVPSSLHSCAQIGSTGVDEQNAILAHYPSGGIASLQSAVTVEIPNDAQMIGTKAQIDIPEFWHAETAYITPHEGEPYEIHLPFMKNGYEYEAIEVMQCLREGKIQSDILPWSHTLQMMELLDTCRKEWGLRYPMEDKD
;
A
#
# COMPACT_ATOMS: atom_id res chain seq x y z
N LEU A 1 1.93 -0.68 1.85
CA LEU A 1 1.47 -1.90 2.54
C LEU A 1 0.03 -2.22 2.14
N SER A 2 -0.97 -1.36 2.42
CA SER A 2 -2.39 -1.65 2.14
C SER A 2 -2.67 -2.11 0.71
N TYR A 3 -1.97 -1.52 -0.29
CA TYR A 3 -2.09 -1.94 -1.68
C TYR A 3 -1.57 -3.37 -1.92
N ALA A 4 -0.46 -3.74 -1.28
CA ALA A 4 0.06 -5.11 -1.34
C ALA A 4 -0.90 -6.09 -0.67
N ASP A 5 -1.46 -5.74 0.50
CA ASP A 5 -2.48 -6.57 1.17
C ASP A 5 -3.73 -6.79 0.31
N MET A 6 -4.19 -5.76 -0.38
CA MET A 6 -5.30 -5.88 -1.31
C MET A 6 -5.00 -6.90 -2.42
N ILE A 7 -3.77 -6.91 -2.96
CA ILE A 7 -3.36 -7.84 -4.01
C ILE A 7 -3.23 -9.27 -3.48
N PHE A 8 -2.61 -9.45 -2.31
CA PHE A 8 -2.36 -10.78 -1.73
C PHE A 8 -3.51 -11.30 -0.86
N GLY A 9 -4.47 -10.43 -0.49
CA GLY A 9 -5.66 -10.77 0.28
C GLY A 9 -5.40 -11.19 1.73
N THR A 10 -4.21 -10.92 2.27
CA THR A 10 -3.80 -11.31 3.61
C THR A 10 -2.58 -10.51 4.07
N VAL A 11 -2.27 -10.55 5.37
CA VAL A 11 -1.05 -9.99 5.92
C VAL A 11 0.18 -10.83 5.56
N PRO A 12 1.37 -10.23 5.45
CA PRO A 12 2.60 -10.99 5.18
C PRO A 12 2.95 -11.95 6.33
N SER A 13 3.52 -13.09 5.98
CA SER A 13 4.04 -14.09 6.92
C SER A 13 5.40 -13.71 7.51
N SER A 14 6.16 -12.90 6.80
CA SER A 14 7.39 -12.28 7.30
C SER A 14 7.63 -10.93 6.63
N LEU A 15 8.32 -10.05 7.34
CA LEU A 15 8.63 -8.70 6.92
C LEU A 15 10.07 -8.39 7.30
N HIS A 16 10.82 -7.80 6.38
CA HIS A 16 12.18 -7.29 6.60
C HIS A 16 12.22 -5.86 6.11
N SER A 17 12.82 -4.99 6.89
CA SER A 17 12.84 -3.57 6.57
C SER A 17 14.15 -2.90 6.94
N CYS A 18 14.45 -1.80 6.27
CA CYS A 18 15.54 -0.91 6.64
C CYS A 18 15.14 0.54 6.37
N ALA A 19 15.70 1.46 7.15
CA ALA A 19 15.47 2.88 6.96
C ALA A 19 16.74 3.69 7.16
N GLN A 20 16.81 4.83 6.47
CA GLN A 20 17.75 5.91 6.77
C GLN A 20 17.03 6.92 7.65
N ILE A 21 17.48 7.02 8.89
CA ILE A 21 16.97 8.03 9.83
C ILE A 21 17.74 9.33 9.63
N GLY A 22 17.02 10.40 9.34
CA GLY A 22 17.59 11.72 9.12
C GLY A 22 17.93 12.48 10.41
N SER A 23 18.49 13.66 10.25
CA SER A 23 18.90 14.52 11.37
C SER A 23 17.73 15.02 12.24
N THR A 24 16.51 14.97 11.71
CA THR A 24 15.28 15.35 12.42
C THR A 24 14.67 14.20 13.22
N GLY A 25 15.25 12.99 13.11
CA GLY A 25 14.78 11.80 13.82
C GLY A 25 13.61 11.08 13.16
N VAL A 26 13.37 11.33 11.85
CA VAL A 26 12.37 10.61 11.05
C VAL A 26 13.06 9.76 9.97
N ASP A 27 12.35 8.77 9.46
CA ASP A 27 12.81 7.96 8.32
C ASP A 27 12.70 8.76 7.02
N GLU A 28 13.85 9.18 6.49
CA GLU A 28 13.93 9.94 5.24
C GLU A 28 13.83 9.05 4.01
N GLN A 29 14.23 7.79 4.15
CA GLN A 29 14.09 6.74 3.15
C GLN A 29 13.90 5.41 3.85
N ASN A 30 13.05 4.56 3.30
CA ASN A 30 12.91 3.20 3.78
C ASN A 30 12.62 2.21 2.66
N ALA A 31 12.89 0.94 2.92
CA ALA A 31 12.52 -0.17 2.08
C ALA A 31 11.98 -1.32 2.95
N ILE A 32 10.92 -1.95 2.46
CA ILE A 32 10.24 -3.06 3.13
C ILE A 32 10.13 -4.21 2.13
N LEU A 33 10.55 -5.40 2.55
CA LEU A 33 10.37 -6.64 1.82
C LEU A 33 9.39 -7.52 2.59
N ALA A 34 8.23 -7.79 2.01
CA ALA A 34 7.17 -8.55 2.64
C ALA A 34 6.94 -9.87 1.88
N HIS A 35 6.97 -11.00 2.59
CA HIS A 35 6.69 -12.33 2.05
C HIS A 35 5.30 -12.78 2.48
N TYR A 36 4.49 -13.22 1.55
CA TYR A 36 3.11 -13.63 1.77
C TYR A 36 2.93 -15.15 1.80
N PRO A 37 1.94 -15.70 2.53
CA PRO A 37 1.71 -17.15 2.62
C PRO A 37 1.49 -17.83 1.26
N SER A 38 1.00 -17.10 0.26
CA SER A 38 0.84 -17.56 -1.11
C SER A 38 2.16 -17.78 -1.87
N GLY A 39 3.31 -17.42 -1.27
CA GLY A 39 4.64 -17.43 -1.89
C GLY A 39 4.98 -16.13 -2.64
N GLY A 40 4.07 -15.15 -2.67
CA GLY A 40 4.31 -13.84 -3.27
C GLY A 40 5.24 -12.98 -2.41
N ILE A 41 5.98 -12.09 -3.06
CA ILE A 41 6.88 -11.13 -2.41
C ILE A 41 6.51 -9.73 -2.88
N ALA A 42 6.33 -8.80 -1.93
CA ALA A 42 6.22 -7.38 -2.23
C ALA A 42 7.50 -6.66 -1.81
N SER A 43 8.01 -5.80 -2.69
CA SER A 43 9.09 -4.85 -2.42
C SER A 43 8.50 -3.44 -2.43
N LEU A 44 8.56 -2.76 -1.30
CA LEU A 44 7.97 -1.44 -1.10
C LEU A 44 9.07 -0.46 -0.75
N GLN A 45 8.97 0.76 -1.27
CA GLN A 45 9.93 1.82 -1.01
C GLN A 45 9.20 3.13 -0.72
N SER A 46 9.78 3.95 0.12
CA SER A 46 9.32 5.30 0.43
C SER A 46 10.51 6.23 0.63
N ALA A 47 10.42 7.46 0.17
CA ALA A 47 11.46 8.46 0.38
C ALA A 47 10.84 9.87 0.42
N VAL A 48 11.43 10.77 1.21
CA VAL A 48 11.04 12.19 1.29
C VAL A 48 12.16 13.14 0.83
N THR A 49 13.39 12.66 0.77
CA THR A 49 14.57 13.46 0.39
C THR A 49 15.02 13.26 -1.05
N VAL A 50 14.50 12.23 -1.72
CA VAL A 50 14.76 11.93 -3.12
C VAL A 50 13.45 11.62 -3.84
N GLU A 51 13.40 11.94 -5.14
CA GLU A 51 12.29 11.54 -5.99
C GLU A 51 12.44 10.07 -6.37
N ILE A 52 11.41 9.29 -6.09
CA ILE A 52 11.26 7.91 -6.55
C ILE A 52 9.97 7.80 -7.37
N PRO A 53 9.90 6.92 -8.37
CA PRO A 53 8.64 6.67 -9.09
C PRO A 53 7.53 6.24 -8.13
N ASN A 54 6.34 6.82 -8.29
CA ASN A 54 5.14 6.44 -7.56
C ASN A 54 4.35 5.39 -8.35
N ASP A 55 5.05 4.40 -8.89
CA ASP A 55 4.47 3.38 -9.74
C ASP A 55 4.29 2.07 -8.94
N ALA A 56 3.28 1.30 -9.34
CA ALA A 56 3.12 -0.07 -8.86
C ALA A 56 3.28 -1.04 -10.04
N GLN A 57 4.07 -2.08 -9.81
CA GLN A 57 4.28 -3.15 -10.77
C GLN A 57 3.94 -4.49 -10.13
N MET A 58 3.16 -5.29 -10.84
CA MET A 58 2.81 -6.65 -10.44
C MET A 58 3.33 -7.62 -11.48
N ILE A 59 4.19 -8.55 -11.08
CA ILE A 59 4.77 -9.57 -11.97
C ILE A 59 4.18 -10.91 -11.58
N GLY A 60 3.29 -11.41 -12.41
CA GLY A 60 2.63 -12.70 -12.22
C GLY A 60 3.15 -13.76 -13.20
N THR A 61 2.67 -14.99 -13.05
CA THR A 61 3.03 -16.12 -13.92
C THR A 61 2.39 -16.06 -15.31
N LYS A 62 1.42 -15.15 -15.53
CA LYS A 62 0.71 -15.02 -16.79
C LYS A 62 0.86 -13.65 -17.46
N ALA A 63 1.12 -12.63 -16.68
CA ALA A 63 1.23 -11.26 -17.14
C ALA A 63 2.02 -10.39 -16.16
N GLN A 64 2.48 -9.26 -16.68
CA GLN A 64 2.92 -8.11 -15.90
C GLN A 64 1.83 -7.04 -15.97
N ILE A 65 1.64 -6.32 -14.88
CA ILE A 65 0.74 -5.16 -14.79
C ILE A 65 1.56 -3.98 -14.27
N ASP A 66 1.54 -2.87 -15.00
CA ASP A 66 2.19 -1.63 -14.63
C ASP A 66 1.13 -0.55 -14.40
N ILE A 67 1.18 0.11 -13.25
CA ILE A 67 0.24 1.15 -12.85
C ILE A 67 1.05 2.40 -12.47
N PRO A 68 1.22 3.35 -13.40
CA PRO A 68 1.83 4.64 -13.10
C PRO A 68 1.03 5.41 -12.07
N GLU A 69 1.71 6.15 -11.20
CA GLU A 69 1.09 6.98 -10.16
C GLU A 69 -0.03 6.23 -9.40
N PHE A 70 0.27 5.02 -8.91
CA PHE A 70 -0.73 4.08 -8.38
C PHE A 70 -1.65 4.64 -7.31
N TRP A 71 -1.26 5.69 -6.62
CA TRP A 71 -2.06 6.40 -5.61
C TRP A 71 -3.21 7.22 -6.22
N HIS A 72 -3.13 7.53 -7.53
CA HIS A 72 -4.13 8.29 -8.29
C HIS A 72 -4.27 7.71 -9.72
N ALA A 73 -4.34 6.39 -9.83
CA ALA A 73 -4.30 5.71 -11.12
C ALA A 73 -5.66 5.71 -11.83
N GLU A 74 -5.66 6.09 -13.09
CA GLU A 74 -6.78 5.89 -14.02
C GLU A 74 -6.48 4.85 -15.10
N THR A 75 -5.20 4.44 -15.22
CA THR A 75 -4.78 3.51 -16.28
C THR A 75 -3.87 2.42 -15.72
N ALA A 76 -4.10 1.20 -16.14
CA ALA A 76 -3.24 0.06 -15.94
C ALA A 76 -2.82 -0.53 -17.30
N TYR A 77 -1.54 -0.82 -17.44
CA TYR A 77 -0.98 -1.47 -18.64
C TYR A 77 -0.74 -2.94 -18.34
N ILE A 78 -1.30 -3.80 -19.15
CA ILE A 78 -1.20 -5.25 -19.02
C ILE A 78 -0.37 -5.81 -20.16
N THR A 79 0.73 -6.49 -19.79
CA THR A 79 1.60 -7.20 -20.74
C THR A 79 1.51 -8.70 -20.46
N PRO A 80 0.65 -9.44 -21.18
CA PRO A 80 0.57 -10.88 -21.06
C PRO A 80 1.87 -11.53 -21.51
N HIS A 81 2.22 -12.71 -20.94
CA HIS A 81 3.33 -13.51 -21.47
C HIS A 81 3.01 -14.14 -22.81
N GLU A 82 1.72 -14.33 -23.11
CA GLU A 82 1.19 -14.78 -24.39
C GLU A 82 0.06 -13.85 -24.82
N GLY A 83 0.12 -13.33 -26.05
CA GLY A 83 -0.86 -12.39 -26.60
C GLY A 83 -0.36 -10.96 -26.70
N GLU A 84 -1.22 -10.06 -27.12
CA GLU A 84 -0.86 -8.66 -27.30
C GLU A 84 -1.06 -7.84 -26.01
N PRO A 85 -0.19 -6.87 -25.73
CA PRO A 85 -0.39 -5.92 -24.65
C PRO A 85 -1.69 -5.11 -24.83
N TYR A 86 -2.31 -4.76 -23.72
CA TYR A 86 -3.49 -3.89 -23.69
C TYR A 86 -3.51 -3.00 -22.45
N GLU A 87 -4.35 -1.98 -22.48
CA GLU A 87 -4.57 -1.08 -21.36
C GLU A 87 -6.01 -1.17 -20.85
N ILE A 88 -6.17 -0.88 -19.57
CA ILE A 88 -7.47 -0.65 -18.92
C ILE A 88 -7.47 0.79 -18.47
N HIS A 89 -8.45 1.56 -18.94
CA HIS A 89 -8.62 2.97 -18.55
C HIS A 89 -9.95 3.16 -17.84
N LEU A 90 -9.90 3.60 -16.59
CA LEU A 90 -11.05 3.85 -15.70
C LEU A 90 -10.92 5.26 -15.10
N PRO A 91 -11.44 6.29 -15.78
CA PRO A 91 -11.32 7.66 -15.32
C PRO A 91 -12.13 7.87 -14.04
N PHE A 92 -11.62 8.71 -13.15
CA PHE A 92 -12.38 9.17 -11.98
C PHE A 92 -13.60 9.99 -12.40
N MET A 93 -14.65 9.98 -11.58
CA MET A 93 -15.78 10.89 -11.77
C MET A 93 -15.33 12.37 -11.60
N LYS A 94 -14.37 12.61 -10.67
CA LYS A 94 -13.74 13.93 -10.43
C LYS A 94 -12.26 13.78 -10.10
N ASN A 95 -11.91 13.33 -8.88
CA ASN A 95 -10.54 13.26 -8.38
C ASN A 95 -10.26 12.02 -7.50
N GLY A 96 -11.19 11.06 -7.44
CA GLY A 96 -11.04 9.82 -6.69
C GLY A 96 -11.55 9.88 -5.23
N TYR A 97 -11.55 11.04 -4.57
CA TYR A 97 -12.04 11.15 -3.19
C TYR A 97 -13.55 10.96 -3.05
N GLU A 98 -14.29 11.13 -4.12
CA GLU A 98 -15.74 10.89 -4.13
C GLU A 98 -16.10 9.45 -3.79
N TYR A 99 -15.25 8.47 -4.09
CA TYR A 99 -15.52 7.07 -3.79
C TYR A 99 -15.52 6.79 -2.28
N GLU A 100 -14.67 7.45 -1.50
CA GLU A 100 -14.68 7.37 -0.04
C GLU A 100 -16.01 7.90 0.53
N ALA A 101 -16.47 9.06 0.02
CA ALA A 101 -17.73 9.65 0.44
C ALA A 101 -18.92 8.77 0.07
N ILE A 102 -18.92 8.16 -1.11
CA ILE A 102 -19.98 7.24 -1.56
C ILE A 102 -20.05 6.02 -0.65
N GLU A 103 -18.91 5.40 -0.34
CA GLU A 103 -18.83 4.24 0.56
C GLU A 103 -19.35 4.56 1.97
N VAL A 104 -18.93 5.70 2.54
CA VAL A 104 -19.42 6.15 3.85
C VAL A 104 -20.95 6.36 3.83
N MET A 105 -21.47 7.02 2.80
CA MET A 105 -22.90 7.24 2.65
C MET A 105 -23.68 5.93 2.52
N GLN A 106 -23.13 4.94 1.82
CA GLN A 106 -23.76 3.64 1.68
C GLN A 106 -23.77 2.88 3.01
N CYS A 107 -22.63 2.82 3.71
CA CYS A 107 -22.54 2.22 5.03
C CYS A 107 -23.56 2.81 6.01
N LEU A 108 -23.70 4.14 6.03
CA LEU A 108 -24.68 4.84 6.89
C LEU A 108 -26.13 4.45 6.55
N ARG A 109 -26.49 4.36 5.25
CA ARG A 109 -27.82 3.94 4.81
C ARG A 109 -28.15 2.50 5.18
N GLU A 110 -27.13 1.64 5.21
CA GLU A 110 -27.23 0.22 5.59
C GLU A 110 -27.11 -0.02 7.10
N GLY A 111 -26.90 1.04 7.90
CA GLY A 111 -26.73 0.94 9.36
C GLY A 111 -25.39 0.29 9.76
N LYS A 112 -24.42 0.22 8.86
CA LYS A 112 -23.08 -0.30 9.14
C LYS A 112 -22.26 0.74 9.90
N ILE A 113 -21.42 0.27 10.82
CA ILE A 113 -20.51 1.10 11.61
C ILE A 113 -19.08 1.13 11.03
N GLN A 114 -18.80 0.32 10.03
CA GLN A 114 -17.55 0.27 9.29
C GLN A 114 -17.79 -0.20 7.86
N SER A 115 -16.86 0.09 6.95
CA SER A 115 -16.86 -0.43 5.60
C SER A 115 -16.38 -1.89 5.56
N ASP A 116 -16.98 -2.68 4.67
CA ASP A 116 -16.49 -4.04 4.35
C ASP A 116 -15.26 -4.00 3.44
N ILE A 117 -15.05 -2.88 2.72
CA ILE A 117 -13.89 -2.68 1.82
C ILE A 117 -12.63 -2.42 2.65
N LEU A 118 -12.74 -1.61 3.71
CA LEU A 118 -11.64 -1.30 4.62
C LEU A 118 -12.10 -1.40 6.07
N PRO A 119 -12.22 -2.61 6.64
CA PRO A 119 -12.66 -2.81 8.01
C PRO A 119 -11.59 -2.35 9.02
N TRP A 120 -12.00 -2.03 10.25
CA TRP A 120 -11.09 -1.59 11.32
C TRP A 120 -9.96 -2.57 11.60
N SER A 121 -10.24 -3.87 11.46
CA SER A 121 -9.21 -4.91 11.62
C SER A 121 -8.06 -4.75 10.63
N HIS A 122 -8.34 -4.35 9.39
CA HIS A 122 -7.31 -4.07 8.39
C HIS A 122 -6.44 -2.87 8.79
N THR A 123 -7.06 -1.79 9.25
CA THR A 123 -6.33 -0.61 9.73
C THR A 123 -5.41 -0.97 10.90
N LEU A 124 -5.91 -1.75 11.87
CA LEU A 124 -5.09 -2.20 13.01
C LEU A 124 -3.91 -3.06 12.55
N GLN A 125 -4.14 -4.01 11.66
CA GLN A 125 -3.07 -4.85 11.09
C GLN A 125 -1.99 -4.02 10.37
N MET A 126 -2.40 -3.02 9.60
CA MET A 126 -1.44 -2.11 8.94
C MET A 126 -0.60 -1.35 9.97
N MET A 127 -1.21 -0.84 11.02
CA MET A 127 -0.50 -0.14 12.10
C MET A 127 0.49 -1.08 12.82
N GLU A 128 0.11 -2.31 13.10
CA GLU A 128 1.00 -3.32 13.71
C GLU A 128 2.22 -3.63 12.82
N LEU A 129 2.04 -3.73 11.49
CA LEU A 129 3.13 -3.92 10.54
C LEU A 129 4.08 -2.70 10.51
N LEU A 130 3.53 -1.49 10.49
CA LEU A 130 4.31 -0.25 10.54
C LEU A 130 5.08 -0.12 11.87
N ASP A 131 4.46 -0.46 12.98
CA ASP A 131 5.11 -0.48 14.30
C ASP A 131 6.25 -1.51 14.35
N THR A 132 6.10 -2.65 13.69
CA THR A 132 7.16 -3.64 13.54
C THR A 132 8.35 -3.06 12.78
N CYS A 133 8.12 -2.38 11.65
CA CYS A 133 9.18 -1.69 10.91
C CYS A 133 9.87 -0.63 11.77
N ARG A 134 9.12 0.26 12.42
CA ARG A 134 9.68 1.30 13.29
C ARG A 134 10.54 0.73 14.40
N LYS A 135 10.09 -0.38 14.99
CA LYS A 135 10.84 -1.09 16.04
C LYS A 135 12.17 -1.65 15.51
N GLU A 136 12.19 -2.22 14.31
CA GLU A 136 13.42 -2.68 13.66
C GLU A 136 14.40 -1.52 13.40
N TRP A 137 13.87 -0.35 13.02
CA TRP A 137 14.68 0.85 12.76
C TRP A 137 15.14 1.56 14.03
N GLY A 138 14.63 1.19 15.21
CA GLY A 138 14.83 1.93 16.46
C GLY A 138 14.18 3.31 16.45
N LEU A 139 13.20 3.52 15.57
CA LEU A 139 12.52 4.80 15.42
C LEU A 139 11.42 4.94 16.49
N ARG A 140 11.54 5.99 17.31
CA ARG A 140 10.51 6.42 18.26
C ARG A 140 10.23 7.91 18.07
N TYR A 141 8.97 8.27 18.09
CA TYR A 141 8.60 9.68 18.01
C TYR A 141 8.64 10.32 19.39
N PRO A 142 9.05 11.61 19.51
CA PRO A 142 9.19 12.29 20.80
C PRO A 142 7.93 12.29 21.68
N MET A 143 6.75 12.17 21.07
CA MET A 143 5.48 12.11 21.80
C MET A 143 5.21 10.77 22.47
N GLU A 144 5.95 9.73 22.10
CA GLU A 144 5.83 8.38 22.67
C GLU A 144 6.65 8.23 23.96
N ASP A 145 7.51 9.20 24.25
CA ASP A 145 8.36 9.24 25.45
C ASP A 145 7.72 9.99 26.64
N LYS A 146 6.43 10.33 26.52
CA LYS A 146 5.68 10.97 27.60
C LYS A 146 4.98 9.91 28.44
N ASP A 147 5.68 9.41 29.45
CA ASP A 147 5.09 8.83 30.66
C ASP A 147 4.83 9.91 31.71
#